data_1b2793c6894106990e68f050706d46b4
#
_entry.id   1b2793c6894106990e68f050706d46b4
#
_cell.length_a   1.000
_cell.length_b   1.000
_cell.length_c   1.000
_cell.angle_alpha   90.00
_cell.angle_beta   90.00
_cell.angle_gamma   90.00
#
_symmetry.space_group_name_H-M   'P 1'
#
loop_
_entity.id
_entity.type
_entity.pdbx_description
1 polymer ?
#
loop_
_entity_poly.entity_id
_entity_poly.type
_entity_poly.pdbx_seq_one_letter_code
_entity_poly.pdbx_strand_id
1 'polypeptide(L)'
;LVGDIIDGWRLKKKFFWPQTHNDVIQKILRKARKGTRVVYVPGNHDEAARQFVDMKFGDIEILDEAIHETVDGKRLWIVHGDKFDGIMQHARWVAHLGDIAYTTLLIVNNYLNLFRRLLKMPYWSLSQYLKHKVKGAVSFISTYEKVMVSQTKRKGCDGVVCGHIHKAEIRNIDGILYANDGDWVESLSALVEHYDGRLEIIYWDHIVEVLLDDEDLPETALAS
;
A
#
# COMPACT_ATOMS: atom_id res chain seq x y z
N LEU A 1 1.36 -11.37 -4.22
CA LEU A 1 1.10 -10.04 -4.80
C LEU A 1 -0.18 -9.53 -4.18
N VAL A 2 -0.11 -8.41 -3.42
CA VAL A 2 -1.20 -7.96 -2.52
C VAL A 2 -1.89 -6.71 -3.10
N GLY A 3 -2.50 -6.87 -4.28
CA GLY A 3 -3.30 -5.86 -4.95
C GLY A 3 -2.53 -4.69 -5.59
N ASP A 4 -3.23 -3.99 -6.45
CA ASP A 4 -2.74 -2.78 -7.14
C ASP A 4 -1.41 -2.99 -7.89
N ILE A 5 -1.23 -4.21 -8.43
CA ILE A 5 -0.01 -4.61 -9.16
C ILE A 5 0.02 -3.94 -10.54
N ILE A 6 -1.16 -3.75 -11.12
CA ILE A 6 -1.33 -3.08 -12.42
C ILE A 6 -2.28 -1.90 -12.22
N ASP A 7 -1.79 -0.67 -12.40
CA ASP A 7 -2.63 0.52 -12.29
C ASP A 7 -3.57 0.66 -13.52
N GLY A 8 -4.64 -0.13 -13.50
CA GLY A 8 -5.67 -0.11 -14.54
C GLY A 8 -6.38 1.24 -14.69
N TRP A 9 -6.42 2.05 -13.63
CA TRP A 9 -7.01 3.39 -13.71
C TRP A 9 -6.16 4.34 -14.55
N ARG A 10 -4.83 4.25 -14.44
CA ARG A 10 -3.90 5.02 -15.29
C ARG A 10 -3.93 4.52 -16.73
N LEU A 11 -3.93 3.21 -16.91
CA LEU A 11 -3.97 2.59 -18.25
C LEU A 11 -5.23 2.97 -19.03
N LYS A 12 -6.41 3.10 -18.35
CA LYS A 12 -7.66 3.57 -18.98
C LYS A 12 -7.57 5.02 -19.44
N LYS A 13 -6.81 5.88 -18.73
CA LYS A 13 -6.65 7.30 -19.11
C LYS A 13 -5.64 7.49 -20.23
N LYS A 14 -4.52 6.80 -20.17
CA LYS A 14 -3.45 6.82 -21.15
C LYS A 14 -2.71 5.50 -21.08
N PHE A 15 -2.73 4.74 -22.17
CA PHE A 15 -1.95 3.51 -22.23
C PHE A 15 -0.46 3.86 -22.21
N PHE A 16 0.23 3.41 -21.18
CA PHE A 16 1.67 3.51 -21.01
C PHE A 16 2.16 2.25 -20.34
N TRP A 17 2.92 1.44 -21.08
CA TRP A 17 3.45 0.17 -20.61
C TRP A 17 4.90 0.04 -21.07
N PRO A 18 5.85 0.58 -20.29
CA PRO A 18 7.27 0.50 -20.61
C PRO A 18 7.80 -0.93 -20.51
N GLN A 19 8.91 -1.19 -21.19
CA GLN A 19 9.54 -2.51 -21.20
C GLN A 19 9.88 -2.98 -19.78
N THR A 20 10.30 -2.09 -18.89
CA THR A 20 10.62 -2.40 -17.48
C THR A 20 9.44 -3.04 -16.72
N HIS A 21 8.20 -2.60 -16.97
CA HIS A 21 7.02 -3.23 -16.39
C HIS A 21 6.82 -4.65 -16.91
N ASN A 22 7.05 -4.83 -18.22
CA ASN A 22 6.98 -6.14 -18.85
C ASN A 22 8.03 -7.09 -18.27
N ASP A 23 9.25 -6.61 -18.01
CA ASP A 23 10.35 -7.39 -17.44
C ASP A 23 10.01 -7.91 -16.03
N VAL A 24 9.34 -7.09 -15.20
CA VAL A 24 8.86 -7.51 -13.87
C VAL A 24 7.85 -8.65 -14.02
N ILE A 25 6.84 -8.49 -14.87
CA ILE A 25 5.83 -9.53 -15.11
C ILE A 25 6.46 -10.82 -15.61
N GLN A 26 7.41 -10.72 -16.55
CA GLN A 26 8.15 -11.90 -17.06
C GLN A 26 8.96 -12.58 -15.96
N LYS A 27 9.59 -11.83 -15.05
CA LYS A 27 10.32 -12.39 -13.90
C LYS A 27 9.37 -13.16 -12.97
N ILE A 28 8.18 -12.63 -12.68
CA ILE A 28 7.16 -13.29 -11.85
C ILE A 28 6.70 -14.59 -12.52
N LEU A 29 6.31 -14.54 -13.80
CA LEU A 29 5.90 -15.73 -14.58
C LEU A 29 7.00 -16.79 -14.63
N ARG A 30 8.26 -16.37 -14.76
CA ARG A 30 9.41 -17.30 -14.76
C ARG A 30 9.59 -17.97 -13.40
N LYS A 31 9.38 -17.24 -12.30
CA LYS A 31 9.43 -17.79 -10.95
C LYS A 31 8.31 -18.83 -10.74
N ALA A 32 7.08 -18.48 -11.12
CA ALA A 32 5.95 -19.38 -11.06
C ALA A 32 6.23 -20.70 -11.83
N ARG A 33 6.66 -20.60 -13.09
CA ARG A 33 7.03 -21.76 -13.92
C ARG A 33 8.16 -22.62 -13.34
N LYS A 34 9.03 -22.05 -12.50
CA LYS A 34 10.09 -22.78 -11.81
C LYS A 34 9.65 -23.40 -10.47
N GLY A 35 8.35 -23.41 -10.19
CA GLY A 35 7.77 -24.03 -9.01
C GLY A 35 7.59 -23.10 -7.81
N THR A 36 7.88 -21.80 -7.92
CA THR A 36 7.50 -20.83 -6.88
C THR A 36 5.99 -20.67 -6.89
N ARG A 37 5.32 -20.92 -5.77
CA ARG A 37 3.90 -20.61 -5.64
C ARG A 37 3.70 -19.10 -5.71
N VAL A 38 2.93 -18.63 -6.67
CA VAL A 38 2.60 -17.23 -6.84
C VAL A 38 1.08 -17.07 -6.71
N VAL A 39 0.68 -16.22 -5.79
CA VAL A 39 -0.73 -15.85 -5.58
C VAL A 39 -0.88 -14.36 -5.88
N TYR A 40 -1.89 -14.01 -6.65
CA TYR A 40 -2.27 -12.65 -6.95
C TYR A 40 -3.64 -12.35 -6.34
N VAL A 41 -3.66 -11.41 -5.40
CA VAL A 41 -4.88 -10.88 -4.78
C VAL A 41 -5.15 -9.51 -5.41
N PRO A 42 -6.19 -9.32 -6.24
CA PRO A 42 -6.47 -8.04 -6.88
C PRO A 42 -6.86 -6.94 -5.89
N GLY A 43 -6.44 -5.71 -6.17
CA GLY A 43 -6.84 -4.48 -5.48
C GLY A 43 -7.89 -3.67 -6.24
N ASN A 44 -8.07 -2.41 -5.87
CA ASN A 44 -9.03 -1.52 -6.52
C ASN A 44 -8.49 -0.91 -7.83
N HIS A 45 -7.17 -0.76 -8.01
CA HIS A 45 -6.58 -0.29 -9.26
C HIS A 45 -6.59 -1.36 -10.35
N ASP A 46 -6.51 -2.61 -9.98
CA ASP A 46 -6.60 -3.76 -10.87
C ASP A 46 -7.89 -4.59 -10.70
N GLU A 47 -8.97 -3.92 -10.34
CA GLU A 47 -10.30 -4.49 -10.12
C GLU A 47 -10.76 -5.42 -11.27
N ALA A 48 -10.35 -5.14 -12.51
CA ALA A 48 -10.67 -5.98 -13.66
C ALA A 48 -10.14 -7.43 -13.51
N ALA A 49 -9.11 -7.65 -12.70
CA ALA A 49 -8.60 -8.98 -12.43
C ALA A 49 -9.54 -9.82 -11.54
N ARG A 50 -10.47 -9.19 -10.81
CA ARG A 50 -11.43 -9.90 -9.93
C ARG A 50 -12.39 -10.80 -10.66
N GLN A 51 -12.67 -10.54 -11.96
CA GLN A 51 -13.47 -11.45 -12.79
C GLN A 51 -12.81 -12.82 -13.01
N PHE A 52 -11.52 -12.93 -12.71
CA PHE A 52 -10.73 -14.15 -12.88
C PHE A 52 -10.36 -14.81 -11.54
N VAL A 53 -10.99 -14.41 -10.44
CA VAL A 53 -10.83 -15.05 -9.14
C VAL A 53 -11.16 -16.55 -9.25
N ASP A 54 -10.42 -17.40 -8.53
CA ASP A 54 -10.44 -18.85 -8.58
C ASP A 54 -9.90 -19.45 -9.89
N MET A 55 -9.34 -18.64 -10.77
CA MET A 55 -8.64 -19.08 -11.98
C MET A 55 -7.13 -19.01 -11.83
N LYS A 56 -6.43 -19.64 -12.77
CA LYS A 56 -4.96 -19.53 -12.88
C LYS A 56 -4.57 -18.88 -14.18
N PHE A 57 -3.61 -18.00 -14.11
CA PHE A 57 -2.94 -17.43 -15.28
C PHE A 57 -1.51 -18.01 -15.35
N GLY A 58 -1.31 -19.01 -16.19
CA GLY A 58 -0.14 -19.89 -16.09
C GLY A 58 -0.16 -20.58 -14.73
N ASP A 59 0.94 -20.46 -13.99
CA ASP A 59 1.06 -21.02 -12.63
C ASP A 59 0.78 -19.99 -11.53
N ILE A 60 0.19 -18.82 -11.87
CA ILE A 60 -0.22 -17.79 -10.93
C ILE A 60 -1.68 -17.99 -10.55
N GLU A 61 -1.94 -18.21 -9.26
CA GLU A 61 -3.30 -18.33 -8.72
C GLU A 61 -3.88 -16.92 -8.51
N ILE A 62 -5.11 -16.65 -8.99
CA ILE A 62 -5.83 -15.41 -8.73
C ILE A 62 -6.86 -15.68 -7.66
N LEU A 63 -6.70 -15.10 -6.49
CA LEU A 63 -7.57 -15.30 -5.34
C LEU A 63 -8.07 -13.97 -4.81
N ASP A 64 -9.28 -13.96 -4.26
CA ASP A 64 -9.85 -12.78 -3.62
C ASP A 64 -9.16 -12.44 -2.29
N GLU A 65 -8.67 -13.47 -1.62
CA GLU A 65 -7.87 -13.46 -0.39
C GLU A 65 -7.14 -14.80 -0.27
N ALA A 66 -6.09 -14.86 0.51
CA ALA A 66 -5.35 -16.10 0.77
C ALA A 66 -5.05 -16.27 2.26
N ILE A 67 -4.74 -17.48 2.66
CA ILE A 67 -4.15 -17.78 3.96
C ILE A 67 -2.71 -18.27 3.72
N HIS A 68 -1.78 -17.62 4.40
CA HIS A 68 -0.38 -18.03 4.45
C HIS A 68 -0.10 -18.62 5.83
N GLU A 69 0.46 -19.80 5.87
CA GLU A 69 0.95 -20.43 7.09
C GLU A 69 2.45 -20.18 7.20
N THR A 70 2.84 -19.48 8.23
CA THR A 70 4.24 -19.13 8.49
C THR A 70 5.04 -20.35 8.97
N VAL A 71 6.36 -20.27 8.92
CA VAL A 71 7.26 -21.34 9.40
C VAL A 71 6.99 -21.72 10.86
N ASP A 72 6.59 -20.75 11.69
CA ASP A 72 6.23 -20.97 13.11
C ASP A 72 4.75 -21.37 13.31
N GLY A 73 4.04 -21.69 12.23
CA GLY A 73 2.67 -22.21 12.25
C GLY A 73 1.56 -21.17 12.46
N LYS A 74 1.86 -19.88 12.40
CA LYS A 74 0.83 -18.84 12.44
C LYS A 74 0.10 -18.75 11.10
N ARG A 75 -1.19 -18.46 11.16
CA ARG A 75 -2.05 -18.29 9.99
C ARG A 75 -2.23 -16.78 9.72
N LEU A 76 -1.65 -16.32 8.63
CA LEU A 76 -1.76 -14.94 8.17
C LEU A 76 -2.82 -14.84 7.07
N TRP A 77 -3.81 -13.99 7.29
CA TRP A 77 -4.80 -13.65 6.27
C TRP A 77 -4.22 -12.60 5.33
N ILE A 78 -4.15 -12.92 4.04
CA ILE A 78 -3.61 -12.05 2.99
C ILE A 78 -4.77 -11.46 2.21
N VAL A 79 -4.88 -10.14 2.18
CA VAL A 79 -5.96 -9.40 1.50
C VAL A 79 -5.47 -8.01 1.11
N HIS A 80 -5.94 -7.45 -0.01
CA HIS A 80 -5.57 -6.07 -0.35
C HIS A 80 -6.12 -5.06 0.66
N GLY A 81 -7.41 -5.12 0.97
CA GLY A 81 -8.02 -4.30 2.02
C GLY A 81 -9.02 -3.26 1.53
N ASP A 82 -9.06 -2.95 0.25
CA ASP A 82 -9.98 -1.97 -0.36
C ASP A 82 -11.47 -2.29 -0.16
N LYS A 83 -11.83 -3.57 -0.03
CA LYS A 83 -13.21 -4.00 0.23
C LYS A 83 -13.78 -3.42 1.53
N PHE A 84 -12.92 -3.03 2.45
CA PHE A 84 -13.33 -2.44 3.73
C PHE A 84 -13.52 -0.92 3.66
N ASP A 85 -13.20 -0.31 2.52
CA ASP A 85 -13.46 1.10 2.27
C ASP A 85 -14.95 1.48 2.44
N GLY A 86 -15.86 0.58 2.10
CA GLY A 86 -17.29 0.79 2.29
C GLY A 86 -17.68 1.00 3.76
N ILE A 87 -17.02 0.29 4.69
CA ILE A 87 -17.19 0.46 6.14
C ILE A 87 -16.58 1.81 6.58
N MET A 88 -15.63 2.33 5.78
CA MET A 88 -14.88 3.55 6.03
C MET A 88 -15.37 4.74 5.17
N GLN A 89 -16.41 4.56 4.35
CA GLN A 89 -16.92 5.58 3.42
C GLN A 89 -17.21 6.93 4.08
N HIS A 90 -17.64 6.93 5.34
CA HIS A 90 -17.80 8.17 6.12
C HIS A 90 -16.47 8.92 6.31
N ALA A 91 -15.37 8.21 6.49
CA ALA A 91 -14.05 8.80 6.64
C ALA A 91 -13.48 9.33 5.31
N ARG A 92 -13.72 8.63 4.19
CA ARG A 92 -13.31 9.10 2.84
C ARG A 92 -14.04 10.35 2.40
N TRP A 93 -15.37 10.43 2.63
CA TRP A 93 -16.14 11.61 2.27
C TRP A 93 -15.66 12.84 3.05
N VAL A 94 -15.35 12.67 4.33
CA VAL A 94 -14.75 13.71 5.18
C VAL A 94 -13.35 14.10 4.68
N ALA A 95 -12.53 13.13 4.25
CA ALA A 95 -11.20 13.40 3.69
C ALA A 95 -11.28 14.16 2.35
N HIS A 96 -12.22 13.79 1.47
CA HIS A 96 -12.42 14.48 0.18
C HIS A 96 -12.98 15.89 0.35
N LEU A 97 -13.94 16.09 1.28
CA LEU A 97 -14.38 17.43 1.69
C LEU A 97 -13.24 18.24 2.30
N GLY A 98 -12.39 17.59 3.10
CA GLY A 98 -11.19 18.20 3.65
C GLY A 98 -10.21 18.68 2.57
N ASP A 99 -10.08 17.95 1.48
CA ASP A 99 -9.16 18.27 0.36
C ASP A 99 -9.69 19.47 -0.47
N ILE A 100 -10.99 19.49 -0.75
CA ILE A 100 -11.64 20.62 -1.42
C ILE A 100 -11.61 21.86 -0.53
N ALA A 101 -11.95 21.71 0.75
CA ALA A 101 -11.90 22.80 1.73
C ALA A 101 -10.47 23.33 1.90
N TYR A 102 -9.44 22.46 1.83
CA TYR A 102 -8.04 22.86 1.91
C TYR A 102 -7.59 23.71 0.72
N THR A 103 -7.85 23.24 -0.48
CA THR A 103 -7.49 23.99 -1.69
C THR A 103 -8.19 25.36 -1.71
N THR A 104 -9.46 25.37 -1.34
CA THR A 104 -10.25 26.62 -1.23
C THR A 104 -9.72 27.53 -0.12
N LEU A 105 -9.41 26.97 1.06
CA LEU A 105 -8.84 27.72 2.18
C LEU A 105 -7.43 28.26 1.89
N LEU A 106 -6.59 27.55 1.13
CA LEU A 106 -5.28 28.07 0.70
C LEU A 106 -5.43 29.29 -0.21
N ILE A 107 -6.36 29.22 -1.16
CA ILE A 107 -6.66 30.33 -2.07
C ILE A 107 -7.22 31.51 -1.27
N VAL A 108 -8.22 31.26 -0.43
CA VAL A 108 -8.83 32.28 0.45
C VAL A 108 -7.81 32.86 1.44
N ASN A 109 -6.94 32.02 2.02
CA ASN A 109 -5.92 32.47 2.97
C ASN A 109 -4.87 33.37 2.30
N ASN A 110 -4.49 33.10 1.05
CA ASN A 110 -3.60 33.99 0.29
C ASN A 110 -4.23 35.37 0.05
N TYR A 111 -5.50 35.41 -0.37
CA TYR A 111 -6.20 36.67 -0.59
C TYR A 111 -6.51 37.41 0.74
N LEU A 112 -6.89 36.66 1.78
CA LEU A 112 -7.12 37.23 3.11
C LEU A 112 -5.84 37.81 3.72
N ASN A 113 -4.69 37.12 3.57
CA ASN A 113 -3.44 37.64 4.09
C ASN A 113 -2.91 38.85 3.29
N LEU A 114 -3.17 38.90 1.98
CA LEU A 114 -2.90 40.05 1.17
C LEU A 114 -3.74 41.27 1.66
N PHE A 115 -5.02 41.06 1.93
CA PHE A 115 -5.94 42.11 2.45
C PHE A 115 -5.59 42.48 3.90
N ARG A 116 -5.26 41.52 4.76
CA ARG A 116 -4.79 41.75 6.15
C ARG A 116 -3.48 42.53 6.20
N ARG A 117 -2.58 42.32 5.24
CA ARG A 117 -1.33 43.08 5.11
C ARG A 117 -1.57 44.52 4.74
N LEU A 118 -2.57 44.80 3.89
CA LEU A 118 -3.03 46.15 3.58
C LEU A 118 -3.63 46.87 4.80
N LEU A 119 -4.28 46.10 5.71
CA LEU A 119 -4.90 46.60 6.94
C LEU A 119 -3.98 46.53 8.16
N LYS A 120 -2.68 46.20 7.99
CA LYS A 120 -1.70 46.06 9.09
C LYS A 120 -2.11 45.04 10.18
N MET A 121 -2.91 44.02 9.83
CA MET A 121 -3.35 42.95 10.74
C MET A 121 -2.34 41.79 10.81
N PRO A 122 -2.18 41.10 11.96
CA PRO A 122 -1.25 40.00 12.10
C PRO A 122 -1.62 38.80 11.24
N TYR A 123 -0.59 38.01 10.83
CA TYR A 123 -0.70 36.85 9.97
C TYR A 123 -1.56 35.74 10.63
N TRP A 124 -2.40 35.08 9.82
CA TRP A 124 -3.21 33.93 10.26
C TRP A 124 -2.51 32.61 9.90
N SER A 125 -2.36 31.72 10.87
CA SER A 125 -1.45 30.58 10.77
C SER A 125 -2.07 29.37 10.03
N LEU A 126 -1.41 28.95 8.96
CA LEU A 126 -1.66 27.72 8.22
C LEU A 126 -1.47 26.46 9.09
N SER A 127 -0.76 26.59 10.22
CA SER A 127 -0.37 25.48 11.09
C SER A 127 -1.54 24.79 11.81
N GLN A 128 -2.60 25.50 12.16
CA GLN A 128 -3.79 24.88 12.78
C GLN A 128 -4.52 23.95 11.79
N TYR A 129 -4.53 24.32 10.53
CA TYR A 129 -5.18 23.52 9.49
C TYR A 129 -4.41 22.24 9.17
N LEU A 130 -3.06 22.28 9.06
CA LEU A 130 -2.25 21.08 8.90
C LEU A 130 -2.48 20.07 10.03
N LYS A 131 -2.63 20.55 11.28
CA LYS A 131 -2.98 19.70 12.42
C LYS A 131 -4.29 18.93 12.22
N HIS A 132 -5.30 19.54 11.62
CA HIS A 132 -6.57 18.89 11.35
C HIS A 132 -6.47 17.84 10.21
N LYS A 133 -5.69 18.12 9.15
CA LYS A 133 -5.48 17.16 8.03
C LYS A 133 -4.69 15.93 8.49
N VAL A 134 -3.62 16.15 9.24
CA VAL A 134 -2.83 15.05 9.86
C VAL A 134 -3.70 14.22 10.81
N LYS A 135 -4.53 14.85 11.64
CA LYS A 135 -5.46 14.14 12.53
C LYS A 135 -6.48 13.30 11.76
N GLY A 136 -6.99 13.80 10.63
CA GLY A 136 -7.90 13.06 9.74
C GLY A 136 -7.24 11.81 9.14
N ALA A 137 -6.04 11.94 8.61
CA ALA A 137 -5.27 10.83 8.06
C ALA A 137 -4.93 9.77 9.12
N VAL A 138 -4.46 10.21 10.29
CA VAL A 138 -4.17 9.31 11.43
C VAL A 138 -5.44 8.59 11.90
N SER A 139 -6.58 9.26 11.96
CA SER A 139 -7.86 8.66 12.32
C SER A 139 -8.31 7.63 11.28
N PHE A 140 -8.12 7.91 10.00
CA PHE A 140 -8.42 6.98 8.91
C PHE A 140 -7.57 5.70 9.03
N ILE A 141 -6.26 5.84 9.13
CA ILE A 141 -5.33 4.72 9.31
C ILE A 141 -5.72 3.88 10.53
N SER A 142 -5.94 4.51 11.68
CA SER A 142 -6.32 3.82 12.91
C SER A 142 -7.65 3.07 12.78
N THR A 143 -8.61 3.62 12.03
CA THR A 143 -9.90 2.95 11.79
C THR A 143 -9.72 1.75 10.86
N TYR A 144 -8.94 1.90 9.79
CA TYR A 144 -8.61 0.81 8.87
C TYR A 144 -7.96 -0.38 9.62
N GLU A 145 -6.93 -0.10 10.39
CA GLU A 145 -6.22 -1.11 11.19
C GLU A 145 -7.15 -1.87 12.14
N LYS A 146 -8.05 -1.17 12.85
CA LYS A 146 -9.05 -1.79 13.73
C LYS A 146 -10.03 -2.68 12.97
N VAL A 147 -10.47 -2.26 11.79
CA VAL A 147 -11.34 -3.06 10.93
C VAL A 147 -10.62 -4.32 10.49
N MET A 148 -9.37 -4.20 10.00
CA MET A 148 -8.56 -5.34 9.58
C MET A 148 -8.35 -6.34 10.72
N VAL A 149 -7.96 -5.87 11.90
CA VAL A 149 -7.78 -6.70 13.10
C VAL A 149 -9.08 -7.40 13.51
N SER A 150 -10.20 -6.68 13.50
CA SER A 150 -11.50 -7.27 13.82
C SER A 150 -11.91 -8.39 12.84
N GLN A 151 -11.68 -8.19 11.55
CA GLN A 151 -11.96 -9.20 10.52
C GLN A 151 -11.01 -10.41 10.65
N THR A 152 -9.74 -10.17 10.94
CA THR A 152 -8.75 -11.22 11.18
C THR A 152 -9.16 -12.14 12.34
N LYS A 153 -9.61 -11.55 13.45
CA LYS A 153 -10.16 -12.31 14.60
C LYS A 153 -11.37 -13.15 14.19
N ARG A 154 -12.29 -12.60 13.40
CA ARG A 154 -13.48 -13.33 12.91
C ARG A 154 -13.12 -14.52 12.03
N LYS A 155 -12.02 -14.41 11.26
CA LYS A 155 -11.49 -15.50 10.40
C LYS A 155 -10.71 -16.54 11.20
N GLY A 156 -10.44 -16.33 12.48
CA GLY A 156 -9.62 -17.21 13.30
C GLY A 156 -8.16 -17.27 12.84
N CYS A 157 -7.64 -16.14 12.34
CA CYS A 157 -6.24 -15.98 11.92
C CYS A 157 -5.44 -15.25 12.99
N ASP A 158 -4.14 -15.54 13.06
CA ASP A 158 -3.20 -14.96 14.02
C ASP A 158 -2.70 -13.59 13.57
N GLY A 159 -2.79 -13.31 12.28
CA GLY A 159 -2.36 -12.05 11.71
C GLY A 159 -3.00 -11.76 10.35
N VAL A 160 -2.76 -10.53 9.86
CA VAL A 160 -3.16 -10.05 8.55
C VAL A 160 -2.00 -9.40 7.83
N VAL A 161 -1.89 -9.66 6.54
CA VAL A 161 -1.05 -8.92 5.61
C VAL A 161 -1.96 -8.19 4.64
N CYS A 162 -1.79 -6.86 4.56
CA CYS A 162 -2.59 -6.02 3.67
C CYS A 162 -1.74 -4.91 3.04
N GLY A 163 -2.28 -4.26 2.02
CA GLY A 163 -1.73 -3.08 1.36
C GLY A 163 -2.66 -1.88 1.50
N HIS A 164 -3.04 -1.29 0.35
CA HIS A 164 -4.07 -0.28 0.13
C HIS A 164 -3.82 1.10 0.73
N ILE A 165 -3.35 1.20 1.98
CA ILE A 165 -3.13 2.50 2.66
C ILE A 165 -1.70 3.01 2.52
N HIS A 166 -0.84 2.32 1.79
CA HIS A 166 0.55 2.69 1.46
C HIS A 166 1.40 3.04 2.70
N LYS A 167 1.18 2.34 3.80
CA LYS A 167 1.92 2.56 5.05
C LYS A 167 2.60 1.27 5.50
N ALA A 168 3.83 1.07 5.06
CA ALA A 168 4.64 -0.10 5.42
C ALA A 168 4.84 -0.16 6.94
N GLU A 169 4.32 -1.21 7.59
CA GLU A 169 4.38 -1.35 9.05
C GLU A 169 4.13 -2.80 9.49
N ILE A 170 4.87 -3.26 10.47
CA ILE A 170 4.58 -4.51 11.20
C ILE A 170 4.39 -4.17 12.67
N ARG A 171 3.26 -4.55 13.25
CA ARG A 171 3.01 -4.38 14.67
C ARG A 171 1.96 -5.34 15.22
N ASN A 172 1.90 -5.50 16.52
CA ASN A 172 0.82 -6.21 17.19
C ASN A 172 -0.29 -5.24 17.60
N ILE A 173 -1.53 -5.56 17.23
CA ILE A 173 -2.71 -4.79 17.61
C ILE A 173 -3.72 -5.73 18.25
N ASP A 174 -3.99 -5.58 19.53
CA ASP A 174 -4.95 -6.40 20.29
C ASP A 174 -4.71 -7.91 20.16
N GLY A 175 -3.44 -8.33 20.14
CA GLY A 175 -3.01 -9.72 20.01
C GLY A 175 -2.96 -10.26 18.57
N ILE A 176 -3.29 -9.46 17.58
CA ILE A 176 -3.22 -9.81 16.15
C ILE A 176 -1.98 -9.17 15.53
N LEU A 177 -1.22 -9.95 14.79
CA LEU A 177 -0.13 -9.44 13.96
C LEU A 177 -0.73 -8.67 12.77
N TYR A 178 -0.51 -7.38 12.74
CA TYR A 178 -0.86 -6.52 11.60
C TYR A 178 0.39 -6.21 10.81
N ALA A 179 0.37 -6.48 9.52
CA ALA A 179 1.43 -6.11 8.59
C ALA A 179 0.83 -5.42 7.36
N ASN A 180 1.36 -4.26 7.00
CA ASN A 180 1.09 -3.61 5.74
C ASN A 180 2.38 -3.61 4.92
N ASP A 181 2.33 -4.09 3.68
CA ASP A 181 3.50 -4.27 2.82
C ASP A 181 4.00 -2.97 2.16
N GLY A 182 3.23 -1.89 2.33
CA GLY A 182 3.54 -0.60 1.74
C GLY A 182 3.19 -0.55 0.25
N ASP A 183 4.08 0.01 -0.55
CA ASP A 183 3.88 0.18 -1.99
C ASP A 183 5.24 0.29 -2.73
N TRP A 184 5.19 0.21 -4.07
CA TRP A 184 6.34 0.34 -4.95
C TRP A 184 6.44 1.72 -5.64
N VAL A 185 5.70 2.72 -5.17
CA VAL A 185 5.68 4.08 -5.70
C VAL A 185 6.32 5.08 -4.75
N GLU A 186 5.96 5.01 -3.46
CA GLU A 186 6.43 5.95 -2.43
C GLU A 186 7.41 5.29 -1.47
N SER A 187 7.02 4.14 -0.87
CA SER A 187 7.85 3.46 0.12
C SER A 187 8.86 2.49 -0.47
N LEU A 188 8.66 2.01 -1.69
CA LEU A 188 9.50 1.01 -2.38
C LEU A 188 9.81 -0.18 -1.47
N SER A 189 8.78 -0.71 -0.81
CA SER A 189 8.89 -1.71 0.23
C SER A 189 8.27 -3.04 -0.15
N ALA A 190 8.71 -4.10 0.53
CA ALA A 190 8.09 -5.42 0.47
C ALA A 190 8.15 -6.10 1.84
N LEU A 191 7.12 -6.88 2.16
CA LEU A 191 7.12 -7.76 3.33
C LEU A 191 7.77 -9.09 2.97
N VAL A 192 8.70 -9.53 3.80
CA VAL A 192 9.42 -10.80 3.64
C VAL A 192 9.27 -11.62 4.91
N GLU A 193 9.04 -12.93 4.75
CA GLU A 193 9.23 -13.91 5.79
C GLU A 193 10.56 -14.65 5.56
N HIS A 194 11.42 -14.61 6.54
CA HIS A 194 12.68 -15.34 6.54
C HIS A 194 12.49 -16.82 6.88
N TYR A 195 13.48 -17.65 6.58
CA TYR A 195 13.45 -19.09 6.87
C TYR A 195 13.31 -19.43 8.36
N ASP A 196 13.61 -18.50 9.24
CA ASP A 196 13.44 -18.61 10.70
C ASP A 196 12.04 -18.15 11.19
N GLY A 197 11.15 -17.73 10.26
CA GLY A 197 9.81 -17.23 10.55
C GLY A 197 9.75 -15.75 10.92
N ARG A 198 10.86 -15.03 10.92
CA ARG A 198 10.91 -13.60 11.17
C ARG A 198 10.32 -12.84 9.98
N LEU A 199 9.36 -11.97 10.27
CA LEU A 199 8.81 -11.05 9.28
C LEU A 199 9.59 -9.74 9.30
N GLU A 200 9.89 -9.21 8.12
CA GLU A 200 10.63 -7.97 7.93
C GLU A 200 10.06 -7.16 6.76
N ILE A 201 9.99 -5.84 6.91
CA ILE A 201 9.79 -4.95 5.78
C ILE A 201 11.17 -4.57 5.26
N ILE A 202 11.42 -4.92 4.00
CA ILE A 202 12.61 -4.52 3.27
C ILE A 202 12.30 -3.30 2.41
N TYR A 203 13.26 -2.38 2.31
CA TYR A 203 13.18 -1.18 1.47
C TYR A 203 14.22 -1.25 0.37
N TRP A 204 13.83 -0.88 -0.84
CA TRP A 204 14.70 -1.00 -2.02
C TRP A 204 15.96 -0.14 -1.93
N ASP A 205 15.86 1.07 -1.40
CA ASP A 205 16.99 1.97 -1.18
C ASP A 205 18.05 1.35 -0.27
N HIS A 206 17.66 0.71 0.82
CA HIS A 206 18.60 0.01 1.72
C HIS A 206 19.27 -1.19 1.03
N ILE A 207 18.52 -1.91 0.16
CA ILE A 207 19.09 -3.03 -0.59
C ILE A 207 20.13 -2.53 -1.58
N VAL A 208 19.87 -1.42 -2.26
CA VAL A 208 20.81 -0.81 -3.22
C VAL A 208 22.08 -0.34 -2.51
N GLU A 209 21.99 0.26 -1.32
CA GLU A 209 23.17 0.61 -0.52
C GLU A 209 24.03 -0.61 -0.21
N VAL A 210 23.45 -1.69 0.30
CA VAL A 210 24.16 -2.94 0.60
C VAL A 210 24.80 -3.53 -0.65
N LEU A 211 24.11 -3.50 -1.80
CA LEU A 211 24.61 -4.03 -3.06
C LEU A 211 25.74 -3.16 -3.65
N LEU A 212 25.77 -1.87 -3.37
CA LEU A 212 26.82 -0.96 -3.83
C LEU A 212 28.07 -1.01 -2.94
N ASP A 213 27.91 -1.37 -1.66
CA ASP A 213 29.01 -1.55 -0.73
C ASP A 213 29.75 -2.90 -0.94
N ASP A 214 29.09 -3.89 -1.55
CA ASP A 214 29.72 -5.14 -2.01
C ASP A 214 30.42 -4.89 -3.37
N GLU A 215 31.71 -4.58 -3.34
CA GLU A 215 32.58 -4.27 -4.51
C GLU A 215 32.63 -5.38 -5.58
N ASP A 216 31.93 -6.50 -5.43
CA ASP A 216 31.95 -7.66 -6.31
C ASP A 216 30.73 -7.79 -7.26
N LEU A 217 29.91 -6.74 -7.41
CA LEU A 217 28.76 -6.82 -8.33
C LEU A 217 29.15 -6.45 -9.76
N PRO A 218 28.86 -7.30 -10.77
CA PRO A 218 29.10 -6.95 -12.17
C PRO A 218 28.21 -5.76 -12.58
N GLU A 219 28.80 -4.79 -13.30
CA GLU A 219 28.15 -3.57 -13.83
C GLU A 219 26.81 -3.81 -14.56
N THR A 220 26.51 -5.05 -14.91
CA THR A 220 25.26 -5.45 -15.57
C THR A 220 24.04 -5.49 -14.65
N ALA A 221 24.19 -5.39 -13.33
CA ALA A 221 23.08 -5.40 -12.37
C ALA A 221 22.37 -4.04 -12.25
N LEU A 222 23.05 -2.95 -12.61
CA LEU A 222 22.53 -1.58 -12.49
C LEU A 222 21.87 -1.07 -13.79
N ALA A 223 21.97 -1.82 -14.90
CA ALA A 223 21.49 -1.40 -16.22
C ALA A 223 20.28 -2.19 -16.76
N SER A 224 19.56 -2.92 -15.89
CA SER A 224 18.44 -3.75 -16.35
C SER A 224 17.12 -3.47 -15.66
#